data_e6c63c9d490e241b68855def7a6add54
#
_entry.id   e6c63c9d490e241b68855def7a6add54
#
_cell.length_a   1.000
_cell.length_b   1.000
_cell.length_c   1.000
_cell.angle_alpha   90.00
_cell.angle_beta   90.00
_cell.angle_gamma   90.00
#
_symmetry.space_group_name_H-M   'P 1'
#
loop_
_entity.id
_entity.type
_entity.pdbx_description
1 polymer ?
#
loop_
_entity_poly.entity_id
_entity_poly.type
_entity_poly.pdbx_seq_one_letter_code
_entity_poly.pdbx_strand_id
1 'polypeptide(L)'
;GQMFAPTFMRHMHDFGTTAEQVAHVRVAHSHHASNNPKAYYKKRVTAEEVVNSRMICKPLHLLDCCVETDNANAIIVTTAERAKDLKHPLVRIRGVVGRCSKPRVDMHYQAGPISTVAGHYAKDILWPNSGVSPEDVDLTGSYDAFTFTTMLQLEDYGFCKKGEGGHYVSD
;
A
#
# COMPACT_ATOMS: atom_id res chain seq x y z
N GLY A 1 15.05 0.31 4.47
CA GLY A 1 15.23 -0.97 3.76
C GLY A 1 15.48 -2.14 4.70
N GLN A 2 16.46 -2.02 5.60
CA GLN A 2 16.91 -3.16 6.43
C GLN A 2 15.82 -3.80 7.30
N MET A 3 14.83 -3.03 7.75
CA MET A 3 13.74 -3.53 8.58
C MET A 3 12.63 -4.23 7.77
N PHE A 4 12.45 -3.86 6.51
CA PHE A 4 11.40 -4.40 5.63
C PHE A 4 11.88 -5.56 4.75
N ALA A 5 13.18 -5.62 4.47
CA ALA A 5 13.77 -6.66 3.63
C ALA A 5 13.55 -8.08 4.19
N PRO A 6 13.73 -8.37 5.50
CA PRO A 6 13.44 -9.68 6.05
C PRO A 6 11.98 -10.10 5.89
N THR A 7 11.05 -9.15 6.01
CA THR A 7 9.61 -9.39 5.81
C THR A 7 9.33 -9.79 4.36
N PHE A 8 9.94 -9.09 3.40
CA PHE A 8 9.80 -9.43 1.99
C PHE A 8 10.44 -10.79 1.67
N MET A 9 11.65 -11.06 2.16
CA MET A 9 12.29 -12.37 2.00
C MET A 9 11.45 -13.50 2.59
N ARG A 10 10.80 -13.27 3.73
CA ARG A 10 9.91 -14.25 4.33
C ARG A 10 8.69 -14.51 3.47
N HIS A 11 8.09 -13.46 2.91
CA HIS A 11 6.95 -13.59 2.00
C HIS A 11 7.35 -14.35 0.72
N MET A 12 8.53 -14.07 0.15
CA MET A 12 9.09 -14.81 -0.98
C MET A 12 9.26 -16.29 -0.66
N HIS A 13 9.77 -16.59 0.55
CA HIS A 13 9.97 -17.97 1.00
C HIS A 13 8.66 -18.73 1.18
N ASP A 14 7.67 -18.11 1.83
CA ASP A 14 6.43 -18.77 2.22
C ASP A 14 5.45 -18.91 1.04
N PHE A 15 5.46 -17.97 0.09
CA PHE A 15 4.45 -17.87 -0.97
C PHE A 15 5.03 -17.87 -2.39
N GLY A 16 6.35 -17.87 -2.54
CA GLY A 16 6.98 -17.87 -3.86
C GLY A 16 6.91 -16.53 -4.61
N THR A 17 6.48 -15.45 -3.95
CA THR A 17 6.43 -14.11 -4.55
C THR A 17 7.80 -13.70 -5.08
N THR A 18 7.85 -13.11 -6.27
CA THR A 18 9.09 -12.66 -6.89
C THR A 18 9.27 -11.14 -6.85
N ALA A 19 10.50 -10.67 -6.99
CA ALA A 19 10.77 -9.24 -7.08
C ALA A 19 10.15 -8.62 -8.34
N GLU A 20 10.11 -9.37 -9.44
CA GLU A 20 9.50 -8.95 -10.71
C GLU A 20 8.00 -8.69 -10.56
N GLN A 21 7.27 -9.58 -9.87
CA GLN A 21 5.85 -9.39 -9.58
C GLN A 21 5.64 -8.09 -8.80
N VAL A 22 6.38 -7.91 -7.70
CA VAL A 22 6.25 -6.74 -6.84
C VAL A 22 6.67 -5.43 -7.54
N ALA A 23 7.60 -5.49 -8.49
CA ALA A 23 8.01 -4.35 -9.29
C ALA A 23 6.85 -3.69 -10.06
N HIS A 24 5.79 -4.43 -10.37
CA HIS A 24 4.61 -3.90 -11.06
C HIS A 24 3.87 -2.81 -10.24
N VAL A 25 4.00 -2.80 -8.92
CA VAL A 25 3.54 -1.67 -8.10
C VAL A 25 4.21 -0.37 -8.54
N ARG A 26 5.54 -0.39 -8.74
CA ARG A 26 6.28 0.78 -9.22
C ARG A 26 5.93 1.14 -10.66
N VAL A 27 5.69 0.15 -11.51
CA VAL A 27 5.22 0.36 -12.89
C VAL A 27 3.91 1.14 -12.89
N ALA A 28 2.91 0.68 -12.12
CA ALA A 28 1.60 1.34 -12.01
C ALA A 28 1.75 2.77 -11.45
N HIS A 29 2.50 2.96 -10.37
CA HIS A 29 2.76 4.29 -9.79
C HIS A 29 3.43 5.23 -10.79
N SER A 30 4.42 4.75 -11.56
CA SER A 30 5.10 5.57 -12.57
C SER A 30 4.17 5.98 -13.73
N HIS A 31 3.24 5.08 -14.10
CA HIS A 31 2.22 5.39 -15.09
C HIS A 31 1.32 6.52 -14.62
N HIS A 32 0.77 6.43 -13.40
CA HIS A 32 -0.07 7.49 -12.84
C HIS A 32 0.70 8.79 -12.63
N ALA A 33 1.93 8.72 -12.13
CA ALA A 33 2.79 9.89 -11.95
C ALA A 33 3.09 10.60 -13.27
N SER A 34 3.27 9.86 -14.37
CA SER A 34 3.52 10.47 -15.70
C SER A 34 2.37 11.36 -16.18
N ASN A 35 1.15 11.09 -15.73
CA ASN A 35 -0.05 11.85 -16.05
C ASN A 35 -0.32 13.00 -15.05
N ASN A 36 0.42 13.07 -13.95
CA ASN A 36 0.25 14.11 -12.94
C ASN A 36 1.26 15.25 -13.16
N PRO A 37 0.83 16.48 -13.54
CA PRO A 37 1.72 17.60 -13.76
C PRO A 37 2.54 18.00 -12.52
N LYS A 38 2.05 17.67 -11.31
CA LYS A 38 2.71 17.99 -10.04
C LYS A 38 3.62 16.87 -9.53
N ALA A 39 3.66 15.69 -10.18
CA ALA A 39 4.54 14.62 -9.75
C ALA A 39 6.01 15.00 -9.90
N TYR A 40 6.83 14.64 -8.91
CA TYR A 40 8.26 14.87 -8.92
C TYR A 40 8.95 14.01 -9.99
N TYR A 41 8.70 12.70 -9.99
CA TYR A 41 9.16 11.78 -11.03
C TYR A 41 8.03 11.47 -12.01
N LYS A 42 8.29 11.76 -13.30
CA LYS A 42 7.32 11.54 -14.38
C LYS A 42 7.75 10.48 -15.38
N LYS A 43 8.97 9.96 -15.23
CA LYS A 43 9.48 8.91 -16.11
C LYS A 43 8.74 7.60 -15.79
N ARG A 44 8.12 7.00 -16.80
CA ARG A 44 7.61 5.63 -16.72
C ARG A 44 8.78 4.67 -16.61
N VAL A 45 8.60 3.63 -15.82
CA VAL A 45 9.58 2.56 -15.65
C VAL A 45 8.95 1.20 -15.94
N THR A 46 9.77 0.23 -16.33
CA THR A 46 9.38 -1.16 -16.52
C THR A 46 9.74 -1.99 -15.29
N ALA A 47 9.14 -3.18 -15.16
CA ALA A 47 9.50 -4.11 -14.09
C ALA A 47 10.99 -4.49 -14.16
N GLU A 48 11.52 -4.68 -15.37
CA GLU A 48 12.93 -4.96 -15.62
C GLU A 48 13.83 -3.81 -15.13
N GLU A 49 13.48 -2.54 -15.40
CA GLU A 49 14.24 -1.39 -14.88
C GLU A 49 14.22 -1.37 -13.35
N VAL A 50 13.12 -1.77 -12.70
CA VAL A 50 13.02 -1.83 -11.23
C VAL A 50 13.98 -2.87 -10.67
N VAL A 51 13.90 -4.12 -11.12
CA VAL A 51 14.70 -5.22 -10.58
C VAL A 51 16.20 -5.12 -10.94
N ASN A 52 16.54 -4.39 -12.00
CA ASN A 52 17.92 -4.12 -12.40
C ASN A 52 18.47 -2.81 -11.80
N SER A 53 17.66 -2.04 -11.07
CA SER A 53 18.14 -0.84 -10.41
C SER A 53 19.07 -1.22 -9.23
N ARG A 54 19.85 -0.24 -8.74
CA ARG A 54 20.85 -0.47 -7.69
C ARG A 54 20.24 -1.17 -6.48
N MET A 55 20.83 -2.27 -6.05
CA MET A 55 20.44 -2.97 -4.80
C MET A 55 20.68 -2.06 -3.60
N ILE A 56 19.66 -1.90 -2.77
CA ILE A 56 19.74 -1.15 -1.51
C ILE A 56 19.90 -2.11 -0.33
N CYS A 57 19.02 -3.08 -0.22
CA CYS A 57 19.05 -4.12 0.79
C CYS A 57 18.24 -5.31 0.27
N LYS A 58 18.91 -6.43 -0.04
CA LYS A 58 18.27 -7.61 -0.66
C LYS A 58 16.96 -7.98 0.07
N PRO A 59 15.81 -8.13 -0.63
CA PRO A 59 15.64 -8.09 -2.09
C PRO A 59 15.24 -6.71 -2.66
N LEU A 60 15.30 -5.63 -1.90
CA LEU A 60 14.86 -4.28 -2.29
C LEU A 60 15.91 -3.52 -3.09
N HIS A 61 15.49 -3.00 -4.24
CA HIS A 61 16.29 -2.16 -5.12
C HIS A 61 15.92 -0.67 -4.96
N LEU A 62 16.65 0.20 -5.61
CA LEU A 62 16.45 1.66 -5.51
C LEU A 62 15.05 2.07 -5.94
N LEU A 63 14.52 1.50 -7.02
CA LEU A 63 13.20 1.84 -7.53
C LEU A 63 12.05 1.19 -6.75
N ASP A 64 12.34 0.27 -5.82
CA ASP A 64 11.37 -0.20 -4.84
C ASP A 64 11.13 0.80 -3.72
N CYS A 65 12.08 1.70 -3.48
CA CYS A 65 12.03 2.65 -2.37
C CYS A 65 11.18 3.87 -2.72
N CYS A 66 10.43 4.39 -1.74
CA CYS A 66 9.80 5.70 -1.85
C CYS A 66 10.85 6.81 -1.94
N VAL A 67 10.43 7.96 -2.46
CA VAL A 67 11.25 9.17 -2.49
C VAL A 67 11.01 9.96 -1.21
N GLU A 68 12.06 10.31 -0.51
CA GLU A 68 11.97 11.22 0.64
C GLU A 68 11.63 12.62 0.13
N THR A 69 10.47 13.12 0.53
CA THR A 69 9.96 14.45 0.14
C THR A 69 9.23 15.10 1.30
N ASP A 70 9.32 16.42 1.38
CA ASP A 70 8.49 17.19 2.29
C ASP A 70 7.07 17.33 1.73
N ASN A 71 6.07 17.09 2.56
CA ASN A 71 4.67 17.17 2.18
C ASN A 71 3.82 17.69 3.33
N ALA A 72 2.75 18.41 3.00
CA ALA A 72 1.73 18.81 3.94
C ALA A 72 0.35 18.65 3.32
N ASN A 73 -0.56 18.01 4.05
CA ASN A 73 -1.93 17.84 3.65
C ASN A 73 -2.87 18.43 4.70
N ALA A 74 -3.95 19.06 4.27
CA ALA A 74 -5.02 19.54 5.13
C ALA A 74 -6.35 18.96 4.69
N ILE A 75 -7.07 18.38 5.63
CA ILE A 75 -8.40 17.81 5.41
C ILE A 75 -9.39 18.52 6.32
N ILE A 76 -10.50 18.99 5.75
CA ILE A 76 -11.59 19.59 6.51
C ILE A 76 -12.71 18.57 6.64
N VAL A 77 -13.04 18.21 7.89
CA VAL A 77 -14.16 17.32 8.22
C VAL A 77 -15.28 18.16 8.80
N THR A 78 -16.50 17.96 8.32
CA THR A 78 -17.69 18.67 8.77
C THR A 78 -18.92 17.75 8.72
N THR A 79 -20.09 18.24 9.18
CA THR A 79 -21.33 17.47 9.07
C THR A 79 -21.82 17.40 7.62
N ALA A 80 -22.62 16.37 7.30
CA ALA A 80 -23.16 16.20 5.96
C ALA A 80 -24.09 17.37 5.58
N GLU A 81 -24.81 17.96 6.55
CA GLU A 81 -25.68 19.12 6.34
C GLU A 81 -24.88 20.32 5.84
N ARG A 82 -23.76 20.63 6.52
CA ARG A 82 -22.88 21.74 6.12
C ARG A 82 -22.15 21.46 4.79
N ALA A 83 -21.78 20.21 4.56
CA ALA A 83 -21.05 19.83 3.36
C ALA A 83 -21.87 20.00 2.08
N LYS A 84 -23.21 19.93 2.14
CA LYS A 84 -24.11 20.16 0.98
C LYS A 84 -23.98 21.57 0.41
N ASP A 85 -23.67 22.54 1.26
CA ASP A 85 -23.58 23.95 0.89
C ASP A 85 -22.17 24.37 0.45
N LEU A 86 -21.22 23.42 0.43
CA LEU A 86 -19.84 23.68 0.03
C LEU A 86 -19.66 23.51 -1.47
N LYS A 87 -18.59 24.15 -1.98
CA LYS A 87 -18.26 24.20 -3.41
C LYS A 87 -18.00 22.82 -4.05
N HIS A 88 -17.48 21.86 -3.27
CA HIS A 88 -17.07 20.56 -3.76
C HIS A 88 -18.15 19.49 -3.50
N PRO A 89 -18.23 18.45 -4.32
CA PRO A 89 -19.13 17.33 -4.07
C PRO A 89 -18.95 16.75 -2.66
N LEU A 90 -20.06 16.30 -2.07
CA LEU A 90 -20.06 15.66 -0.76
C LEU A 90 -19.29 14.34 -0.81
N VAL A 91 -18.20 14.24 -0.05
CA VAL A 91 -17.47 13.00 0.20
C VAL A 91 -17.80 12.51 1.61
N ARG A 92 -18.38 11.33 1.72
CA ARG A 92 -18.76 10.72 3.00
C ARG A 92 -17.67 9.80 3.54
N ILE A 93 -17.30 9.97 4.79
CA ILE A 93 -16.49 8.99 5.51
C ILE A 93 -17.44 7.84 5.92
N ARG A 94 -17.24 6.66 5.35
CA ARG A 94 -18.08 5.48 5.61
C ARG A 94 -17.59 4.66 6.81
N GLY A 95 -16.29 4.60 7.01
CA GLY A 95 -15.70 3.87 8.13
C GLY A 95 -14.34 4.43 8.50
N VAL A 96 -14.01 4.28 9.75
CA VAL A 96 -12.69 4.64 10.29
C VAL A 96 -12.26 3.54 11.23
N VAL A 97 -11.02 3.14 11.12
CA VAL A 97 -10.39 2.24 12.08
C VAL A 97 -9.10 2.87 12.56
N GLY A 98 -8.92 2.91 13.86
CA GLY A 98 -7.69 3.38 14.47
C GLY A 98 -6.60 2.32 14.45
N ARG A 99 -5.54 2.55 15.21
CA ARG A 99 -4.42 1.60 15.33
C ARG A 99 -4.91 0.22 15.80
N CYS A 100 -5.08 -0.69 14.88
CA CYS A 100 -5.47 -2.07 15.14
C CYS A 100 -4.22 -2.91 15.35
N SER A 101 -3.71 -2.92 16.56
CA SER A 101 -2.70 -3.89 16.95
C SER A 101 -3.22 -4.73 18.10
N LYS A 102 -3.55 -5.99 17.82
CA LYS A 102 -3.51 -7.02 18.86
C LYS A 102 -2.06 -7.43 19.03
N PRO A 103 -1.61 -7.71 20.26
CA PRO A 103 -0.61 -6.89 20.90
C PRO A 103 0.63 -6.79 20.01
N ARG A 104 1.01 -5.58 19.63
CA ARG A 104 2.27 -5.23 18.95
C ARG A 104 2.53 -5.93 17.61
N VAL A 105 1.58 -5.90 16.69
CA VAL A 105 1.90 -6.16 15.28
C VAL A 105 2.51 -4.90 14.69
N ASP A 106 3.73 -4.71 15.05
CA ASP A 106 4.62 -3.79 14.39
C ASP A 106 5.57 -4.66 13.57
N MET A 107 5.81 -4.34 12.32
CA MET A 107 6.82 -5.02 11.50
C MET A 107 8.20 -5.06 12.18
N HIS A 108 8.37 -4.26 13.22
CA HIS A 108 9.61 -4.14 13.98
C HIS A 108 9.68 -5.04 15.21
N TYR A 109 8.55 -5.47 15.78
CA TYR A 109 8.50 -6.20 17.06
C TYR A 109 7.70 -7.50 17.03
N GLN A 110 7.32 -7.95 15.92
CA GLN A 110 6.72 -9.21 15.49
C GLN A 110 6.25 -10.17 16.57
N ALA A 111 5.08 -9.91 17.11
CA ALA A 111 4.32 -10.88 17.89
C ALA A 111 3.31 -11.67 17.04
N GLY A 112 3.47 -11.70 15.72
CA GLY A 112 2.57 -12.35 14.78
C GLY A 112 3.30 -12.79 13.49
N PRO A 113 2.57 -13.18 12.44
CA PRO A 113 3.16 -13.54 11.18
C PRO A 113 3.96 -12.36 10.61
N ILE A 114 5.25 -12.58 10.38
CA ILE A 114 6.20 -11.55 9.94
C ILE A 114 5.81 -10.85 8.63
N SER A 115 5.02 -11.51 7.80
CA SER A 115 4.53 -11.00 6.52
C SER A 115 3.12 -10.39 6.60
N THR A 116 2.77 -9.76 7.71
CA THR A 116 1.50 -9.03 7.89
C THR A 116 1.72 -7.61 8.36
N VAL A 117 0.79 -6.73 8.01
CA VAL A 117 0.69 -5.35 8.53
C VAL A 117 -0.62 -5.16 9.30
N ALA A 118 -0.81 -4.00 9.90
CA ALA A 118 -1.99 -3.69 10.71
C ALA A 118 -3.33 -3.90 9.97
N GLY A 119 -3.35 -3.80 8.63
CA GLY A 119 -4.50 -4.06 7.78
C GLY A 119 -5.12 -5.43 7.98
N HIS A 120 -4.32 -6.44 8.30
CA HIS A 120 -4.78 -7.79 8.59
C HIS A 120 -5.83 -7.86 9.72
N TYR A 121 -5.68 -6.99 10.73
CA TYR A 121 -6.63 -6.90 11.85
C TYR A 121 -7.65 -5.78 11.65
N ALA A 122 -7.27 -4.73 10.94
CA ALA A 122 -8.12 -3.59 10.68
C ALA A 122 -9.33 -3.94 9.80
N LYS A 123 -9.16 -4.82 8.83
CA LYS A 123 -10.20 -5.21 7.88
C LYS A 123 -11.45 -5.76 8.56
N ASP A 124 -11.27 -6.58 9.62
CA ASP A 124 -12.38 -7.22 10.34
C ASP A 124 -13.25 -6.22 11.11
N ILE A 125 -12.76 -4.99 11.28
CA ILE A 125 -13.48 -3.87 11.88
C ILE A 125 -13.93 -2.88 10.81
N LEU A 126 -13.05 -2.55 9.87
CA LEU A 126 -13.28 -1.51 8.86
C LEU A 126 -14.44 -1.87 7.94
N TRP A 127 -14.40 -3.06 7.32
CA TRP A 127 -15.39 -3.45 6.32
C TRP A 127 -16.80 -3.55 6.91
N PRO A 128 -17.05 -4.25 8.02
CA PRO A 128 -18.37 -4.26 8.64
C PRO A 128 -18.88 -2.89 9.05
N ASN A 129 -18.02 -2.05 9.61
CA ASN A 129 -18.40 -0.71 10.06
C ASN A 129 -18.68 0.26 8.90
N SER A 130 -18.01 0.10 7.79
CA SER A 130 -18.19 0.95 6.60
C SER A 130 -19.42 0.56 5.79
N GLY A 131 -19.85 -0.69 5.87
CA GLY A 131 -20.93 -1.26 5.06
C GLY A 131 -20.56 -1.37 3.58
N VAL A 132 -19.26 -1.51 3.28
CA VAL A 132 -18.70 -1.79 1.94
C VAL A 132 -17.70 -2.94 2.06
N SER A 133 -17.41 -3.59 0.95
CA SER A 133 -16.41 -4.67 0.84
C SER A 133 -15.23 -4.23 -0.04
N PRO A 134 -14.12 -4.98 -0.08
CA PRO A 134 -13.02 -4.68 -1.00
C PRO A 134 -13.45 -4.57 -2.47
N GLU A 135 -14.43 -5.35 -2.90
CA GLU A 135 -14.95 -5.37 -4.27
C GLU A 135 -15.70 -4.08 -4.65
N ASP A 136 -16.16 -3.30 -3.67
CA ASP A 136 -16.85 -2.01 -3.87
C ASP A 136 -15.85 -0.84 -3.99
N VAL A 137 -14.55 -1.09 -3.90
CA VAL A 137 -13.52 -0.06 -3.85
C VAL A 137 -12.89 0.14 -5.22
N ASP A 138 -13.08 1.30 -5.81
CA ASP A 138 -12.50 1.68 -7.10
C ASP A 138 -11.05 2.18 -6.98
N LEU A 139 -10.68 2.77 -5.83
CA LEU A 139 -9.37 3.39 -5.63
C LEU A 139 -8.89 3.21 -4.19
N THR A 140 -7.65 2.82 -4.04
CA THR A 140 -6.97 2.75 -2.74
C THR A 140 -5.79 3.71 -2.67
N GLY A 141 -5.63 4.38 -1.53
CA GLY A 141 -4.40 5.09 -1.18
C GLY A 141 -3.65 4.29 -0.12
N SER A 142 -2.57 3.65 -0.50
CA SER A 142 -1.73 2.86 0.40
C SER A 142 -0.42 3.56 0.72
N TYR A 143 0.17 3.25 1.88
CA TYR A 143 1.49 3.75 2.23
C TYR A 143 2.57 2.95 1.50
N ASP A 144 3.34 3.64 0.66
CA ASP A 144 4.29 3.05 -0.28
C ASP A 144 5.76 3.23 0.13
N ALA A 145 6.09 3.01 1.40
CA ALA A 145 7.49 3.04 1.84
C ALA A 145 8.40 2.20 0.92
N PHE A 146 7.87 1.09 0.44
CA PHE A 146 8.46 0.20 -0.58
C PHE A 146 7.34 -0.41 -1.42
N THR A 147 7.64 -0.84 -2.64
CA THR A 147 6.70 -1.58 -3.51
C THR A 147 6.06 -2.77 -2.78
N PHE A 148 6.88 -3.53 -2.06
CA PHE A 148 6.43 -4.66 -1.26
C PHE A 148 5.40 -4.26 -0.18
N THR A 149 5.56 -3.11 0.48
CA THR A 149 4.62 -2.69 1.53
C THR A 149 3.23 -2.36 0.97
N THR A 150 3.16 -1.83 -0.25
CA THR A 150 1.90 -1.61 -0.96
C THR A 150 1.21 -2.94 -1.26
N MET A 151 1.91 -3.88 -1.87
CA MET A 151 1.38 -5.23 -2.15
C MET A 151 0.86 -5.90 -0.86
N LEU A 152 1.65 -5.84 0.21
CA LEU A 152 1.30 -6.45 1.49
C LEU A 152 0.02 -5.85 2.10
N GLN A 153 -0.18 -4.54 1.96
CA GLN A 153 -1.41 -3.88 2.38
C GLN A 153 -2.63 -4.37 1.57
N LEU A 154 -2.50 -4.57 0.26
CA LEU A 154 -3.58 -5.10 -0.56
C LEU A 154 -4.03 -6.49 -0.09
N GLU A 155 -3.09 -7.38 0.23
CA GLU A 155 -3.41 -8.68 0.83
C GLU A 155 -4.10 -8.53 2.20
N ASP A 156 -3.51 -7.73 3.06
CA ASP A 156 -3.93 -7.65 4.46
C ASP A 156 -5.27 -6.94 4.64
N TYR A 157 -5.62 -6.00 3.76
CA TYR A 157 -6.96 -5.43 3.70
C TYR A 157 -7.98 -6.32 2.97
N GLY A 158 -7.53 -7.40 2.32
CA GLY A 158 -8.41 -8.41 1.73
C GLY A 158 -8.81 -8.14 0.28
N PHE A 159 -8.06 -7.34 -0.48
CA PHE A 159 -8.24 -7.17 -1.93
C PHE A 159 -7.84 -8.44 -2.70
N CYS A 160 -6.93 -9.22 -2.16
CA CYS A 160 -6.57 -10.56 -2.59
C CYS A 160 -6.24 -11.43 -1.38
N LYS A 161 -6.12 -12.74 -1.58
CA LYS A 161 -5.75 -13.64 -0.49
C LYS A 161 -4.28 -13.49 -0.12
N LYS A 162 -3.96 -13.86 1.12
CA LYS A 162 -2.58 -13.88 1.59
C LYS A 162 -1.72 -14.80 0.72
N GLY A 163 -0.60 -14.27 0.20
CA GLY A 163 0.30 -14.95 -0.71
C GLY A 163 -0.01 -14.78 -2.19
N GLU A 164 -1.18 -14.22 -2.54
CA GLU A 164 -1.57 -13.96 -3.93
C GLU A 164 -1.23 -12.55 -4.41
N GLY A 165 -0.74 -11.70 -3.52
CA GLY A 165 -0.47 -10.28 -3.81
C GLY A 165 0.49 -10.06 -4.96
N GLY A 166 1.51 -10.93 -5.13
CA GLY A 166 2.44 -10.85 -6.24
C GLY A 166 1.73 -10.98 -7.60
N HIS A 167 0.85 -11.96 -7.74
CA HIS A 167 0.01 -12.16 -8.94
C HIS A 167 -0.98 -11.00 -9.11
N TYR A 168 -1.65 -10.62 -8.03
CA TYR A 168 -2.65 -9.55 -8.04
C TYR A 168 -2.11 -8.19 -8.56
N VAL A 169 -0.84 -7.88 -8.31
CA VAL A 169 -0.25 -6.60 -8.77
C VAL A 169 0.44 -6.73 -10.13
N SER A 170 0.69 -7.95 -10.63
CA SER A 170 1.39 -8.18 -11.90
C SER A 170 0.45 -8.48 -13.09
N ASP A 171 -0.77 -8.92 -12.82
CA ASP A 171 -1.80 -9.21 -13.82
C ASP A 171 -2.58 -7.94 -14.22
#